data_255c1c2c93870b7005079a9ca366a6cf
#
_entry.id   255c1c2c93870b7005079a9ca366a6cf
#
_cell.length_a   1.000
_cell.length_b   1.000
_cell.length_c   1.000
_cell.angle_alpha   90.00
_cell.angle_beta   90.00
_cell.angle_gamma   90.00
#
_symmetry.space_group_name_H-M   'P 1'
#
loop_
_entity.id
_entity.type
_entity.pdbx_description
1 polymer ?
#
loop_
_entity_poly.entity_id
_entity_poly.type
_entity_poly.pdbx_seq_one_letter_code
_entity_poly.pdbx_strand_id
1 'polypeptide(L)'
;MSTNVVSIKDIKREKHAIDASGKILGRLATEVATILMGKKKPTFVPYLDIGDYVVITNASKIKLSGKKMKDKIYTRHSGYPGGLTVETFDKVIVKKPEFIIEHAVRGMLPQSKLGRQMIKKLTVFAGPAKGEVKEEK
;
A
#
# COMPACT_ATOMS: atom_id res chain seq x y z
N MET A 1 -7.86 19.60 -31.95
CA MET A 1 -7.19 18.99 -30.79
C MET A 1 -7.61 17.53 -30.71
N SER A 2 -6.67 16.60 -30.82
CA SER A 2 -6.94 15.19 -30.60
C SER A 2 -6.73 14.89 -29.13
N THR A 3 -7.77 14.45 -28.44
CA THR A 3 -7.66 13.89 -27.12
C THR A 3 -7.11 12.46 -27.23
N ASN A 4 -5.90 12.23 -26.73
CA ASN A 4 -5.35 10.88 -26.63
C ASN A 4 -6.15 10.10 -25.59
N VAL A 5 -7.02 9.23 -26.05
CA VAL A 5 -7.73 8.28 -25.20
C VAL A 5 -6.84 7.07 -24.97
N VAL A 6 -6.45 6.84 -23.73
CA VAL A 6 -5.65 5.68 -23.34
C VAL A 6 -6.53 4.43 -23.40
N SER A 7 -6.17 3.46 -24.20
CA SER A 7 -6.84 2.16 -24.25
C SER A 7 -6.34 1.24 -23.13
N ILE A 8 -7.21 0.38 -22.61
CA ILE A 8 -6.83 -0.62 -21.59
C ILE A 8 -5.72 -1.55 -22.12
N LYS A 9 -5.68 -1.78 -23.44
CA LYS A 9 -4.69 -2.65 -24.08
C LYS A 9 -3.27 -2.03 -24.10
N ASP A 10 -3.17 -0.72 -24.01
CA ASP A 10 -1.90 0.01 -24.13
C ASP A 10 -1.23 0.25 -22.75
N ILE A 11 -1.84 -0.25 -21.67
CA ILE A 11 -1.34 -0.06 -20.33
C ILE A 11 -0.14 -0.97 -20.08
N LYS A 12 1.04 -0.38 -20.00
CA LYS A 12 2.27 -1.07 -19.53
C LYS A 12 2.38 -0.90 -18.01
N ARG A 13 2.55 -2.00 -17.29
CA ARG A 13 2.74 -2.02 -15.84
C ARG A 13 4.12 -2.50 -15.50
N GLU A 14 4.79 -1.76 -14.63
CA GLU A 14 6.11 -2.09 -14.10
C GLU A 14 5.99 -2.67 -12.70
N LYS A 15 7.04 -3.33 -12.23
CA LYS A 15 7.13 -3.83 -10.84
C LYS A 15 8.14 -2.97 -10.09
N HIS A 16 7.72 -2.37 -8.98
CA HIS A 16 8.57 -1.57 -8.11
C HIS A 16 8.83 -2.32 -6.80
N ALA A 17 10.08 -2.54 -6.47
CA ALA A 17 10.49 -3.08 -5.17
C ALA A 17 10.91 -1.94 -4.25
N ILE A 18 10.34 -1.88 -3.05
CA ILE A 18 10.61 -0.84 -2.06
C ILE A 18 10.97 -1.50 -0.73
N ASP A 19 12.09 -1.10 -0.14
CA ASP A 19 12.47 -1.49 1.21
C ASP A 19 11.84 -0.52 2.23
N ALA A 20 11.10 -1.08 3.20
CA ALA A 20 10.47 -0.32 4.29
C ALA A 20 11.37 -0.08 5.49
N SER A 21 12.57 -0.67 5.53
CA SER A 21 13.49 -0.55 6.66
C SER A 21 13.78 0.90 7.03
N GLY A 22 13.42 1.29 8.25
CA GLY A 22 13.71 2.63 8.78
C GLY A 22 12.88 3.77 8.18
N LYS A 23 12.04 3.51 7.18
CA LYS A 23 11.16 4.51 6.59
C LYS A 23 9.97 4.83 7.50
N ILE A 24 9.47 6.05 7.42
CA ILE A 24 8.27 6.49 8.14
C ILE A 24 7.04 5.99 7.39
N LEU A 25 6.14 5.32 8.10
CA LEU A 25 4.93 4.69 7.55
C LEU A 25 4.13 5.60 6.63
N GLY A 26 3.81 6.82 7.07
CA GLY A 26 2.96 7.74 6.30
C GLY A 26 3.61 8.17 4.98
N ARG A 27 4.90 8.46 4.98
CA ARG A 27 5.64 8.86 3.78
C ARG A 27 5.78 7.70 2.80
N LEU A 28 6.08 6.50 3.30
CA LEU A 28 6.12 5.29 2.49
C LEU A 28 4.75 5.01 1.86
N ALA A 29 3.69 5.08 2.65
CA ALA A 29 2.33 4.83 2.15
C ALA A 29 1.91 5.83 1.07
N THR A 30 2.28 7.11 1.18
CA THR A 30 2.01 8.13 0.16
C THR A 30 2.75 7.83 -1.15
N GLU A 31 4.02 7.44 -1.06
CA GLU A 31 4.82 7.07 -2.24
C GLU A 31 4.20 5.86 -2.96
N VAL A 32 3.88 4.82 -2.21
CA VAL A 32 3.26 3.59 -2.72
C VAL A 32 1.89 3.87 -3.34
N ALA A 33 1.04 4.64 -2.67
CA ALA A 33 -0.28 4.99 -3.20
C ALA A 33 -0.18 5.76 -4.53
N THR A 34 0.79 6.66 -4.66
CA THR A 34 1.04 7.40 -5.90
C THR A 34 1.43 6.48 -7.05
N ILE A 35 2.25 5.45 -6.80
CA ILE A 35 2.65 4.45 -7.80
C ILE A 35 1.45 3.56 -8.17
N LEU A 36 0.70 3.08 -7.18
CA LEU A 36 -0.47 2.21 -7.40
C LEU A 36 -1.59 2.91 -8.18
N MET A 37 -1.77 4.21 -8.00
CA MET A 37 -2.71 5.02 -8.80
C MET A 37 -2.18 5.34 -10.20
N GLY A 38 -0.87 5.26 -10.41
CA GLY A 38 -0.24 5.63 -11.68
C GLY A 38 -0.08 7.13 -11.89
N LYS A 39 -0.15 7.96 -10.83
CA LYS A 39 -0.03 9.42 -10.94
C LYS A 39 1.33 9.91 -11.46
N LYS A 40 2.37 9.08 -11.40
CA LYS A 40 3.69 9.39 -11.95
C LYS A 40 3.75 9.27 -13.47
N LYS A 41 2.78 8.60 -14.09
CA LYS A 41 2.75 8.39 -15.54
C LYS A 41 2.12 9.57 -16.26
N PRO A 42 2.69 10.02 -17.40
CA PRO A 42 2.11 11.12 -18.18
C PRO A 42 0.74 10.75 -18.77
N THR A 43 0.47 9.45 -18.92
CA THR A 43 -0.82 8.93 -19.44
C THR A 43 -1.89 8.76 -18.36
N PHE A 44 -1.66 9.30 -17.15
CA PHE A 44 -2.60 9.17 -16.04
C PHE A 44 -4.00 9.68 -16.38
N VAL A 45 -5.01 8.84 -16.18
CA VAL A 45 -6.42 9.20 -16.24
C VAL A 45 -7.16 8.65 -15.02
N PRO A 46 -8.08 9.42 -14.39
CA PRO A 46 -8.71 9.02 -13.14
C PRO A 46 -9.66 7.82 -13.24
N TYR A 47 -10.19 7.56 -14.43
CA TYR A 47 -11.19 6.50 -14.65
C TYR A 47 -10.60 5.13 -15.01
N LEU A 48 -9.28 5.04 -15.24
CA LEU A 48 -8.57 3.79 -15.56
C LEU A 48 -7.54 3.43 -14.49
N ASP A 49 -7.38 2.14 -14.24
CA ASP A 49 -6.31 1.62 -13.41
C ASP A 49 -5.02 1.46 -14.21
N ILE A 50 -4.20 2.51 -14.25
CA ILE A 50 -2.91 2.56 -14.98
C ILE A 50 -1.72 2.26 -14.07
N GLY A 51 -1.93 2.15 -12.76
CA GLY A 51 -0.88 1.99 -11.78
C GLY A 51 -0.07 0.71 -11.92
N ASP A 52 1.11 0.73 -11.34
CA ASP A 52 2.10 -0.34 -11.37
C ASP A 52 1.94 -1.31 -10.20
N TYR A 53 2.68 -2.42 -10.25
CA TYR A 53 2.80 -3.36 -9.14
C TYR A 53 3.84 -2.86 -8.15
N VAL A 54 3.55 -2.99 -6.86
CA VAL A 54 4.49 -2.62 -5.80
C VAL A 54 4.72 -3.79 -4.86
N VAL A 55 5.98 -4.08 -4.60
CA VAL A 55 6.42 -5.08 -3.63
C VAL A 55 7.17 -4.36 -2.52
N ILE A 56 6.72 -4.53 -1.29
CA ILE A 56 7.36 -3.95 -0.12
C ILE A 56 8.01 -5.05 0.70
N THR A 57 9.25 -4.83 1.11
CA THR A 57 10.00 -5.77 1.95
C THR A 57 10.31 -5.15 3.31
N ASN A 58 10.63 -5.99 4.30
CA ASN A 58 11.01 -5.58 5.65
C ASN A 58 9.95 -4.73 6.38
N ALA A 59 8.67 -5.06 6.23
CA ALA A 59 7.58 -4.34 6.89
C ALA A 59 7.71 -4.28 8.41
N SER A 60 8.34 -5.28 9.04
CA SER A 60 8.58 -5.32 10.49
C SER A 60 9.51 -4.21 11.01
N LYS A 61 10.33 -3.60 10.13
CA LYS A 61 11.30 -2.56 10.48
C LYS A 61 10.80 -1.14 10.19
N ILE A 62 9.52 -0.97 9.91
CA ILE A 62 8.92 0.33 9.65
C ILE A 62 8.87 1.18 10.92
N LYS A 63 9.00 2.50 10.78
CA LYS A 63 8.99 3.44 11.90
C LYS A 63 7.78 4.38 11.83
N LEU A 64 7.40 4.87 13.02
CA LEU A 64 6.46 5.97 13.17
C LEU A 64 7.17 7.18 13.74
N SER A 65 6.69 8.38 13.42
CA SER A 65 7.23 9.63 13.97
C SER A 65 6.58 9.95 15.34
N GLY A 66 7.36 10.57 16.24
CA GLY A 66 6.89 11.02 17.53
C GLY A 66 6.44 9.86 18.46
N LYS A 67 5.42 10.12 19.27
CA LYS A 67 4.90 9.16 20.26
C LYS A 67 3.92 8.12 19.68
N LYS A 68 3.69 8.12 18.37
CA LYS A 68 2.68 7.27 17.68
C LYS A 68 2.93 5.78 17.85
N MET A 69 4.14 5.34 18.14
CA MET A 69 4.42 3.93 18.39
C MET A 69 3.59 3.37 19.56
N LYS A 70 3.34 4.19 20.59
CA LYS A 70 2.53 3.82 21.76
C LYS A 70 1.07 4.25 21.64
N ASP A 71 0.82 5.41 21.03
CA ASP A 71 -0.50 6.04 21.01
C ASP A 71 -1.37 5.60 19.83
N LYS A 72 -0.75 5.13 18.73
CA LYS A 72 -1.52 4.70 17.56
C LYS A 72 -2.26 3.39 17.85
N ILE A 73 -3.58 3.43 17.69
CA ILE A 73 -4.46 2.28 17.90
C ILE A 73 -5.12 1.85 16.59
N TYR A 74 -5.37 0.56 16.48
CA TYR A 74 -6.18 -0.05 15.43
C TYR A 74 -7.42 -0.65 16.03
N THR A 75 -8.57 -0.25 15.53
CA THR A 75 -9.87 -0.70 16.02
C THR A 75 -10.57 -1.56 14.99
N ARG A 76 -11.23 -2.62 15.43
CA ARG A 76 -12.14 -3.43 14.63
C ARG A 76 -13.34 -3.84 15.46
N HIS A 77 -14.47 -4.07 14.82
CA HIS A 77 -15.70 -4.48 15.48
C HIS A 77 -16.26 -5.74 14.83
N SER A 78 -16.67 -6.72 15.64
CA SER A 78 -17.21 -8.00 15.13
C SER A 78 -18.68 -7.91 14.72
N GLY A 79 -19.38 -6.80 15.01
CA GLY A 79 -20.80 -6.62 14.78
C GLY A 79 -21.70 -7.11 15.92
N TYR A 80 -21.15 -7.74 16.96
CA TYR A 80 -21.87 -8.16 18.16
C TYR A 80 -21.75 -7.14 19.29
N PRO A 81 -22.72 -7.09 20.25
CA PRO A 81 -22.59 -6.25 21.44
C PRO A 81 -21.29 -6.54 22.19
N GLY A 82 -20.52 -5.48 22.52
CA GLY A 82 -19.21 -5.63 23.16
C GLY A 82 -18.09 -6.16 22.27
N GLY A 83 -18.30 -6.25 20.95
CA GLY A 83 -17.36 -6.79 19.97
C GLY A 83 -16.24 -5.84 19.51
N LEU A 84 -16.04 -4.70 20.17
CA LEU A 84 -14.96 -3.76 19.85
C LEU A 84 -13.62 -4.34 20.30
N THR A 85 -12.70 -4.49 19.34
CA THR A 85 -11.31 -4.88 19.62
C THR A 85 -10.39 -3.72 19.31
N VAL A 86 -9.54 -3.36 20.28
CA VAL A 86 -8.55 -2.29 20.16
C VAL A 86 -7.15 -2.89 20.34
N GLU A 87 -6.29 -2.68 19.38
CA GLU A 87 -4.89 -3.12 19.43
C GLU A 87 -3.97 -1.91 19.18
N THR A 88 -2.90 -1.82 19.96
CA THR A 88 -1.86 -0.79 19.78
C THR A 88 -0.93 -1.17 18.65
N PHE A 89 -0.26 -0.19 18.06
CA PHE A 89 0.73 -0.40 16.99
C PHE A 89 1.80 -1.43 17.39
N ASP A 90 2.32 -1.35 18.63
CA ASP A 90 3.36 -2.26 19.11
C ASP A 90 2.92 -3.73 19.11
N LYS A 91 1.64 -3.99 19.37
CA LYS A 91 1.09 -5.36 19.32
C LYS A 91 0.88 -5.82 17.88
N VAL A 92 0.41 -4.93 17.02
CA VAL A 92 0.10 -5.26 15.62
C VAL A 92 1.37 -5.50 14.81
N ILE A 93 2.45 -4.73 15.04
CA ILE A 93 3.72 -4.91 14.29
C ILE A 93 4.36 -6.27 14.58
N VAL A 94 4.18 -6.81 15.77
CA VAL A 94 4.69 -8.14 16.13
C VAL A 94 3.84 -9.25 15.52
N LYS A 95 2.50 -9.09 15.51
CA LYS A 95 1.57 -10.10 15.01
C LYS A 95 1.49 -10.13 13.49
N LYS A 96 1.28 -8.96 12.87
CA LYS A 96 1.02 -8.80 11.42
C LYS A 96 1.56 -7.46 10.92
N PRO A 97 2.87 -7.34 10.70
CA PRO A 97 3.47 -6.08 10.23
C PRO A 97 2.96 -5.67 8.84
N GLU A 98 2.60 -6.63 7.99
CA GLU A 98 2.08 -6.41 6.65
C GLU A 98 0.78 -5.59 6.69
N PHE A 99 -0.11 -5.92 7.63
CA PHE A 99 -1.40 -5.24 7.81
C PHE A 99 -1.26 -3.74 8.03
N ILE A 100 -0.22 -3.30 8.73
CA ILE A 100 0.01 -1.88 9.04
C ILE A 100 0.19 -1.07 7.75
N ILE A 101 1.00 -1.58 6.83
CA ILE A 101 1.29 -0.92 5.55
C ILE A 101 0.06 -1.00 4.64
N GLU A 102 -0.55 -2.17 4.51
CA GLU A 102 -1.75 -2.33 3.70
C GLU A 102 -2.89 -1.42 4.14
N HIS A 103 -3.12 -1.32 5.46
CA HIS A 103 -4.14 -0.44 6.03
C HIS A 103 -3.85 1.04 5.73
N ALA A 104 -2.60 1.48 5.86
CA ALA A 104 -2.20 2.85 5.57
C ALA A 104 -2.36 3.19 4.09
N VAL A 105 -1.92 2.30 3.18
CA VAL A 105 -2.05 2.49 1.73
C VAL A 105 -3.52 2.47 1.30
N ARG A 106 -4.32 1.55 1.85
CA ARG A 106 -5.76 1.47 1.57
C ARG A 106 -6.49 2.76 1.92
N GLY A 107 -6.15 3.40 3.04
CA GLY A 107 -6.71 4.69 3.45
C GLY A 107 -6.34 5.84 2.51
N MET A 108 -5.23 5.73 1.77
CA MET A 108 -4.75 6.74 0.82
C MET A 108 -5.23 6.50 -0.62
N LEU A 109 -5.77 5.33 -0.93
CA LEU A 109 -6.36 5.00 -2.22
C LEU A 109 -7.84 5.41 -2.26
N PRO A 110 -8.42 5.67 -3.47
CA PRO A 110 -9.84 5.93 -3.61
C PRO A 110 -10.70 4.79 -3.06
N GLN A 111 -11.79 5.13 -2.37
CA GLN A 111 -12.72 4.14 -1.81
C GLN A 111 -13.79 3.72 -2.83
N SER A 112 -13.34 3.33 -4.01
CA SER A 112 -14.19 2.92 -5.14
C SER A 112 -13.85 1.49 -5.59
N LYS A 113 -14.60 0.98 -6.55
CA LYS A 113 -14.27 -0.30 -7.21
C LYS A 113 -12.85 -0.27 -7.78
N LEU A 114 -12.45 0.86 -8.36
CA LEU A 114 -11.13 1.06 -8.92
C LEU A 114 -10.04 1.00 -7.85
N GLY A 115 -10.24 1.64 -6.71
CA GLY A 115 -9.31 1.59 -5.58
C GLY A 115 -9.14 0.17 -5.01
N ARG A 116 -10.19 -0.66 -5.04
CA ARG A 116 -10.09 -2.07 -4.66
C ARG A 116 -9.28 -2.91 -5.64
N GLN A 117 -9.25 -2.54 -6.91
CA GLN A 117 -8.37 -3.17 -7.91
C GLN A 117 -6.92 -2.71 -7.72
N MET A 118 -6.70 -1.44 -7.42
CA MET A 118 -5.37 -0.87 -7.18
C MET A 118 -4.66 -1.55 -6.00
N ILE A 119 -5.36 -1.78 -4.88
CA ILE A 119 -4.77 -2.41 -3.69
C ILE A 119 -4.33 -3.86 -3.93
N LYS A 120 -4.94 -4.57 -4.86
CA LYS A 120 -4.55 -5.95 -5.21
C LYS A 120 -3.17 -6.04 -5.85
N LYS A 121 -2.64 -4.95 -6.37
CA LYS A 121 -1.29 -4.85 -6.94
C LYS A 121 -0.19 -4.60 -5.91
N LEU A 122 -0.57 -4.44 -4.65
CA LEU A 122 0.35 -4.30 -3.53
C LEU A 122 0.64 -5.67 -2.93
N THR A 123 1.92 -6.00 -2.80
CA THR A 123 2.39 -7.18 -2.06
C THR A 123 3.34 -6.71 -0.96
N VAL A 124 3.11 -7.14 0.27
CA VAL A 124 3.91 -6.74 1.43
C VAL A 124 4.50 -7.98 2.08
N PHE A 125 5.79 -7.95 2.39
CA PHE A 125 6.50 -8.99 3.11
C PHE A 125 7.02 -8.46 4.46
N ALA A 126 6.82 -9.23 5.51
CA ALA A 126 7.28 -8.89 6.86
C ALA A 126 8.81 -8.78 6.96
N GLY A 127 9.52 -9.66 6.27
CA GLY A 127 10.98 -9.73 6.22
C GLY A 127 11.54 -9.44 4.83
N PRO A 128 12.82 -9.83 4.58
CA PRO A 128 13.41 -9.77 3.25
C PRO A 128 12.62 -10.67 2.29
N ALA A 129 12.50 -10.24 1.04
CA ALA A 129 11.83 -11.04 0.02
C ALA A 129 12.56 -12.39 -0.14
N LYS A 130 11.90 -13.47 0.26
CA LYS A 130 12.36 -14.83 -0.05
C LYS A 130 11.93 -15.14 -1.48
N GLY A 131 12.82 -14.93 -2.42
CA GLY A 131 12.59 -15.22 -3.83
C GLY A 131 12.84 -14.01 -4.72
N GLU A 132 13.48 -14.26 -5.82
CA GLU A 132 13.83 -13.26 -6.83
C GLU A 132 12.59 -12.45 -7.21
N VAL A 133 12.59 -11.17 -6.91
CA VAL A 133 11.79 -10.20 -7.65
C VAL A 133 12.43 -10.19 -9.03
N LYS A 134 11.99 -11.10 -9.91
CA LYS A 134 12.43 -11.08 -11.32
C LYS A 134 12.02 -9.74 -11.87
N GLU A 135 13.00 -8.87 -12.05
CA GLU A 135 12.90 -7.74 -12.96
C GLU A 135 12.74 -8.34 -14.35
N GLU A 136 11.53 -8.55 -14.76
CA GLU A 136 11.25 -8.76 -16.18
C GLU A 136 11.46 -7.41 -16.87
N LYS A 137 12.60 -7.35 -17.59
CA LYS A 137 12.93 -6.26 -18.50
C LYS A 137 11.90 -6.13 -19.60
#